data_2f8d9174cf2750866fdfe697eeaa14b3
#
_entry.id   2f8d9174cf2750866fdfe697eeaa14b3
#
_cell.length_a   1.000
_cell.length_b   1.000
_cell.length_c   1.000
_cell.angle_alpha   90.00
_cell.angle_beta   90.00
_cell.angle_gamma   90.00
#
_symmetry.space_group_name_H-M   'P 1'
#
loop_
_entity.id
_entity.type
_entity.pdbx_description
1 polymer ?
#
loop_
_entity_poly.entity_id
_entity_poly.type
_entity_poly.pdbx_seq_one_letter_code
_entity_poly.pdbx_strand_id
1 'polypeptide(L)'
;MTVIHQDDLIHSVADALQYISYYHPKDFIDAMHGAYEREENPAAKDAIAQILINSRMCALGHRPICQDTGIVTVFVHVGMNVQWDAEMSLDDMVNEGVRRAYKLPDNVLRASVLADPDGKRQNTKDNTPAIIHHKLVPGDKVEVHVAAKGGGSEAKSKFAMLNPSDSVVDWVLEQLPKMGAGWCPPGMLGIGIGGTAEKAMEIAKESLLDPIDIQELQARGASNRAEELRLELYDKVNQSGIGAQGLGGLTTVLDIKVKDYPTHAANKPVAIIPNCAATRHVHFSLDGSGAAELPAPKLEDWPEITREIGENVKRVNLDTVTPEEVKSWQPGDTLLLNGKLLTGRDAAHKRMTEMLAKGEPLPVDMKGRFIYYVGPVDPVRDEVVGPAGPTTATRMDKFTRTMLEETGLLGMVGKAERGPMAIEAIRDNQATYLMAVGGAAYLVAQAIKKSRVVGFEDLGMEAIYEFEVEDMPVTVAVDSQGESVHQSGPAKWKEIIAQRA
;
A
#
# COMPACT_ATOMS: atom_id res chain seq x y z
N MET A 1 -40.25 -5.18 11.91
CA MET A 1 -39.23 -4.31 12.50
C MET A 1 -38.03 -5.20 12.75
N THR A 2 -36.93 -4.90 12.14
CA THR A 2 -35.72 -5.73 12.21
C THR A 2 -34.95 -5.41 13.48
N VAL A 3 -34.59 -6.45 14.22
CA VAL A 3 -33.76 -6.32 15.44
C VAL A 3 -32.36 -6.82 15.09
N ILE A 4 -31.36 -5.98 15.32
CA ILE A 4 -29.94 -6.33 15.15
C ILE A 4 -29.33 -6.48 16.55
N HIS A 5 -28.73 -7.65 16.82
CA HIS A 5 -28.02 -7.90 18.08
C HIS A 5 -26.59 -7.35 18.00
N GLN A 6 -26.10 -6.84 19.13
CA GLN A 6 -24.74 -6.26 19.17
C GLN A 6 -23.66 -7.25 18.70
N ASP A 7 -23.78 -8.53 19.07
CA ASP A 7 -22.81 -9.56 18.70
C ASP A 7 -22.79 -9.84 17.19
N ASP A 8 -23.93 -9.67 16.49
CA ASP A 8 -23.98 -9.84 15.05
C ASP A 8 -23.11 -8.81 14.33
N LEU A 9 -23.17 -7.54 14.75
CA LEU A 9 -22.30 -6.50 14.18
C LEU A 9 -20.84 -6.71 14.57
N ILE A 10 -20.55 -7.02 15.83
CA ILE A 10 -19.19 -7.24 16.34
C ILE A 10 -18.52 -8.38 15.58
N HIS A 11 -19.17 -9.53 15.46
CA HIS A 11 -18.64 -10.69 14.75
C HIS A 11 -18.45 -10.38 13.26
N SER A 12 -19.46 -9.76 12.63
CA SER A 12 -19.39 -9.43 11.19
C SER A 12 -18.23 -8.48 10.87
N VAL A 13 -17.97 -7.48 11.70
CA VAL A 13 -16.83 -6.56 11.52
C VAL A 13 -15.50 -7.30 11.72
N ALA A 14 -15.41 -8.16 12.75
CA ALA A 14 -14.20 -8.93 13.00
C ALA A 14 -13.87 -9.89 11.85
N ASP A 15 -14.88 -10.62 11.38
CA ASP A 15 -14.73 -11.56 10.25
C ASP A 15 -14.43 -10.82 8.95
N ALA A 16 -15.07 -9.67 8.70
CA ALA A 16 -14.81 -8.83 7.54
C ALA A 16 -13.35 -8.35 7.50
N LEU A 17 -12.79 -7.90 8.63
CA LEU A 17 -11.41 -7.43 8.69
C LEU A 17 -10.41 -8.57 8.49
N GLN A 18 -10.68 -9.75 9.02
CA GLN A 18 -9.88 -10.93 8.74
C GLN A 18 -9.97 -11.31 7.27
N TYR A 19 -11.17 -11.39 6.71
CA TYR A 19 -11.44 -11.70 5.31
C TYR A 19 -10.66 -10.79 4.35
N ILE A 20 -10.78 -9.46 4.49
CA ILE A 20 -10.10 -8.51 3.61
C ILE A 20 -8.59 -8.47 3.83
N SER A 21 -8.08 -8.96 4.94
CA SER A 21 -6.64 -8.98 5.19
C SER A 21 -5.90 -9.91 4.24
N TYR A 22 -6.55 -10.97 3.74
CA TYR A 22 -5.93 -11.96 2.87
C TYR A 22 -6.69 -12.25 1.56
N TYR A 23 -7.92 -11.74 1.38
CA TYR A 23 -8.64 -11.82 0.11
C TYR A 23 -8.76 -10.47 -0.55
N HIS A 24 -8.21 -10.32 -1.75
CA HIS A 24 -8.57 -9.21 -2.62
C HIS A 24 -9.98 -9.38 -3.18
N PRO A 25 -10.71 -8.29 -3.46
CA PRO A 25 -11.94 -8.36 -4.24
C PRO A 25 -11.68 -8.94 -5.63
N LYS A 26 -12.63 -9.73 -6.15
CA LYS A 26 -12.47 -10.39 -7.46
C LYS A 26 -12.28 -9.39 -8.61
N ASP A 27 -13.04 -8.30 -8.62
CA ASP A 27 -12.91 -7.23 -9.61
C ASP A 27 -11.51 -6.62 -9.65
N PHE A 28 -10.86 -6.49 -8.48
CA PHE A 28 -9.48 -6.06 -8.41
C PHE A 28 -8.51 -7.09 -9.01
N ILE A 29 -8.71 -8.37 -8.74
CA ILE A 29 -7.88 -9.46 -9.30
C ILE A 29 -8.02 -9.46 -10.83
N ASP A 30 -9.24 -9.38 -11.36
CA ASP A 30 -9.50 -9.35 -12.79
C ASP A 30 -8.88 -8.12 -13.46
N ALA A 31 -9.01 -6.94 -12.86
CA ALA A 31 -8.42 -5.71 -13.37
C ALA A 31 -6.88 -5.74 -13.35
N MET A 32 -6.29 -6.27 -12.27
CA MET A 32 -4.85 -6.43 -12.14
C MET A 32 -4.30 -7.47 -13.14
N HIS A 33 -5.01 -8.56 -13.36
CA HIS A 33 -4.65 -9.55 -14.37
C HIS A 33 -4.69 -8.95 -15.78
N GLY A 34 -5.75 -8.21 -16.12
CA GLY A 34 -5.79 -7.48 -17.39
C GLY A 34 -4.66 -6.45 -17.54
N ALA A 35 -4.24 -5.81 -16.45
CA ALA A 35 -3.07 -4.94 -16.46
C ALA A 35 -1.77 -5.73 -16.72
N TYR A 36 -1.62 -6.90 -16.10
CA TYR A 36 -0.47 -7.80 -16.34
C TYR A 36 -0.36 -8.23 -17.81
N GLU A 37 -1.49 -8.59 -18.41
CA GLU A 37 -1.51 -9.04 -19.82
C GLU A 37 -1.11 -7.92 -20.78
N ARG A 38 -1.54 -6.68 -20.52
CA ARG A 38 -1.25 -5.51 -21.38
C ARG A 38 0.12 -4.93 -21.16
N GLU A 39 0.74 -5.14 -19.99
CA GLU A 39 2.00 -4.47 -19.64
C GLU A 39 3.16 -4.96 -20.49
N GLU A 40 3.92 -4.01 -20.99
CA GLU A 40 5.07 -4.25 -21.88
C GLU A 40 6.40 -3.90 -21.22
N ASN A 41 6.39 -3.06 -20.16
CA ASN A 41 7.61 -2.79 -19.41
C ASN A 41 7.95 -4.01 -18.54
N PRO A 42 9.09 -4.69 -18.75
CA PRO A 42 9.43 -5.90 -17.99
C PRO A 42 9.45 -5.69 -16.49
N ALA A 43 9.97 -4.56 -16.01
CA ALA A 43 10.03 -4.25 -14.57
C ALA A 43 8.63 -4.03 -13.96
N ALA A 44 7.77 -3.29 -14.65
CA ALA A 44 6.38 -3.07 -14.23
C ALA A 44 5.57 -4.36 -14.30
N LYS A 45 5.75 -5.16 -15.34
CA LYS A 45 5.10 -6.47 -15.50
C LYS A 45 5.48 -7.44 -14.39
N ASP A 46 6.76 -7.52 -14.04
CA ASP A 46 7.23 -8.34 -12.92
C ASP A 46 6.64 -7.85 -11.59
N ALA A 47 6.53 -6.54 -11.37
CA ALA A 47 5.89 -6.00 -10.18
C ALA A 47 4.41 -6.40 -10.08
N ILE A 48 3.65 -6.32 -11.17
CA ILE A 48 2.25 -6.76 -11.23
C ILE A 48 2.15 -8.28 -10.99
N ALA A 49 3.05 -9.07 -11.59
CA ALA A 49 3.13 -10.52 -11.35
C ALA A 49 3.34 -10.84 -9.86
N GLN A 50 4.26 -10.15 -9.19
CA GLN A 50 4.50 -10.32 -7.76
C GLN A 50 3.26 -10.02 -6.92
N ILE A 51 2.50 -8.97 -7.26
CA ILE A 51 1.24 -8.61 -6.57
C ILE A 51 0.20 -9.72 -6.73
N LEU A 52 -0.01 -10.26 -7.94
CA LEU A 52 -0.96 -11.33 -8.21
C LEU A 52 -0.57 -12.65 -7.53
N ILE A 53 0.71 -13.02 -7.58
CA ILE A 53 1.25 -14.19 -6.88
C ILE A 53 1.06 -14.05 -5.37
N ASN A 54 1.41 -12.89 -4.81
CA ASN A 54 1.22 -12.59 -3.39
C ASN A 54 -0.25 -12.69 -3.00
N SER A 55 -1.15 -12.15 -3.80
CA SER A 55 -2.60 -12.21 -3.57
C SER A 55 -3.09 -13.66 -3.44
N ARG A 56 -2.70 -14.53 -4.37
CA ARG A 56 -3.03 -15.96 -4.33
C ARG A 56 -2.42 -16.68 -3.13
N MET A 57 -1.16 -16.37 -2.81
CA MET A 57 -0.48 -16.93 -1.63
C MET A 57 -1.17 -16.54 -0.33
N CYS A 58 -1.61 -15.29 -0.22
CA CYS A 58 -2.34 -14.79 0.96
C CYS A 58 -3.71 -15.47 1.09
N ALA A 59 -4.42 -15.65 -0.02
CA ALA A 59 -5.69 -16.36 -0.04
C ALA A 59 -5.56 -17.82 0.41
N LEU A 60 -4.46 -18.48 0.05
CA LEU A 60 -4.15 -19.86 0.47
C LEU A 60 -3.69 -19.95 1.93
N GLY A 61 -2.80 -19.05 2.33
CA GLY A 61 -2.15 -19.06 3.64
C GLY A 61 -2.93 -18.34 4.73
N HIS A 62 -3.97 -17.60 4.39
CA HIS A 62 -4.71 -16.70 5.28
C HIS A 62 -3.77 -15.77 6.04
N ARG A 63 -2.86 -15.09 5.29
CA ARG A 63 -1.94 -14.11 5.83
C ARG A 63 -2.06 -12.75 5.14
N PRO A 64 -1.79 -11.65 5.87
CA PRO A 64 -2.00 -10.30 5.34
C PRO A 64 -1.31 -10.05 4.00
N ILE A 65 -2.04 -9.46 3.07
CA ILE A 65 -1.56 -9.05 1.73
C ILE A 65 -0.41 -8.06 1.86
N CYS A 66 -0.47 -7.19 2.87
CA CYS A 66 0.53 -6.16 3.15
C CYS A 66 0.91 -6.19 4.64
N GLN A 67 2.17 -5.85 4.95
CA GLN A 67 2.61 -5.67 6.34
C GLN A 67 1.93 -4.47 7.02
N ASP A 68 1.55 -3.45 6.24
CA ASP A 68 0.69 -2.36 6.71
C ASP A 68 -0.77 -2.82 6.63
N THR A 69 -1.29 -3.32 7.73
CA THR A 69 -2.66 -3.83 7.81
C THR A 69 -3.72 -2.72 7.90
N GLY A 70 -3.27 -1.47 7.93
CA GLY A 70 -4.06 -0.29 7.64
C GLY A 70 -4.78 0.34 8.84
N ILE A 71 -5.40 1.48 8.56
CA ILE A 71 -6.40 2.13 9.42
C ILE A 71 -7.77 1.64 8.94
N VAL A 72 -8.60 1.19 9.88
CA VAL A 72 -9.96 0.72 9.58
C VAL A 72 -10.88 1.91 9.37
N THR A 73 -11.61 1.89 8.26
CA THR A 73 -12.70 2.83 7.97
C THR A 73 -13.98 2.02 7.73
N VAL A 74 -15.06 2.42 8.38
CA VAL A 74 -16.36 1.75 8.27
C VAL A 74 -17.43 2.76 7.90
N PHE A 75 -18.18 2.48 6.84
CA PHE A 75 -19.39 3.21 6.49
C PHE A 75 -20.58 2.35 6.88
N VAL A 76 -21.43 2.87 7.76
CA VAL A 76 -22.61 2.17 8.28
C VAL A 76 -23.86 2.93 7.86
N HIS A 77 -24.66 2.32 6.99
CA HIS A 77 -25.95 2.85 6.59
C HIS A 77 -27.05 2.12 7.37
N VAL A 78 -27.66 2.82 8.33
CA VAL A 78 -28.66 2.26 9.23
C VAL A 78 -30.05 2.55 8.73
N GLY A 79 -30.84 1.52 8.49
CA GLY A 79 -32.26 1.65 8.12
C GLY A 79 -33.06 2.29 9.25
N MET A 80 -33.95 3.24 8.90
CA MET A 80 -34.78 3.96 9.88
C MET A 80 -35.74 3.08 10.67
N ASN A 81 -36.01 1.85 10.21
CA ASN A 81 -36.87 0.89 10.88
C ASN A 81 -36.09 -0.23 11.61
N VAL A 82 -34.77 -0.05 11.78
CA VAL A 82 -33.92 -0.96 12.55
C VAL A 82 -34.03 -0.66 14.05
N GLN A 83 -34.10 -1.71 14.85
CA GLN A 83 -33.90 -1.65 16.29
C GLN A 83 -32.63 -2.36 16.69
N TRP A 84 -31.95 -1.85 17.70
CA TRP A 84 -30.75 -2.46 18.24
C TRP A 84 -31.06 -3.15 19.57
N ASP A 85 -30.66 -4.41 19.67
CA ASP A 85 -30.56 -5.14 20.94
C ASP A 85 -29.09 -5.09 21.36
N ALA A 86 -28.73 -3.99 22.02
CA ALA A 86 -27.34 -3.66 22.32
C ALA A 86 -27.24 -2.81 23.61
N GLU A 87 -26.19 -3.09 24.39
CA GLU A 87 -25.77 -2.27 25.52
C GLU A 87 -24.66 -1.28 25.15
N MET A 88 -23.97 -1.55 24.04
CA MET A 88 -22.86 -0.74 23.51
C MET A 88 -23.36 0.27 22.48
N SER A 89 -22.63 1.38 22.33
CA SER A 89 -22.84 2.28 21.20
C SER A 89 -22.44 1.59 19.88
N LEU A 90 -22.92 2.12 18.75
CA LEU A 90 -22.54 1.61 17.44
C LEU A 90 -21.01 1.65 17.23
N ASP A 91 -20.37 2.75 17.63
CA ASP A 91 -18.93 2.91 17.56
C ASP A 91 -18.18 1.90 18.43
N ASP A 92 -18.66 1.61 19.63
CA ASP A 92 -18.05 0.63 20.52
C ASP A 92 -18.18 -0.79 19.97
N MET A 93 -19.32 -1.13 19.36
CA MET A 93 -19.51 -2.42 18.69
C MET A 93 -18.53 -2.61 17.53
N VAL A 94 -18.39 -1.59 16.67
CA VAL A 94 -17.43 -1.63 15.55
C VAL A 94 -15.99 -1.75 16.09
N ASN A 95 -15.64 -0.95 17.09
CA ASN A 95 -14.29 -0.99 17.68
C ASN A 95 -13.99 -2.33 18.38
N GLU A 96 -14.98 -2.96 19.00
CA GLU A 96 -14.81 -4.31 19.55
C GLU A 96 -14.53 -5.34 18.45
N GLY A 97 -15.22 -5.25 17.31
CA GLY A 97 -14.93 -6.06 16.12
C GLY A 97 -13.51 -5.86 15.60
N VAL A 98 -13.05 -4.61 15.52
CA VAL A 98 -11.66 -4.29 15.15
C VAL A 98 -10.67 -4.92 16.12
N ARG A 99 -10.89 -4.77 17.41
CA ARG A 99 -10.01 -5.32 18.46
C ARG A 99 -9.88 -6.83 18.36
N ARG A 100 -11.00 -7.53 18.17
CA ARG A 100 -11.01 -8.99 17.99
C ARG A 100 -10.24 -9.39 16.73
N ALA A 101 -10.46 -8.72 15.60
CA ALA A 101 -9.77 -9.00 14.35
C ALA A 101 -8.25 -8.84 14.46
N TYR A 102 -7.77 -7.75 15.07
CA TYR A 102 -6.34 -7.46 15.16
C TYR A 102 -5.59 -8.33 16.16
N LYS A 103 -6.28 -8.97 17.09
CA LYS A 103 -5.71 -9.86 18.10
C LYS A 103 -5.95 -11.35 17.85
N LEU A 104 -6.54 -11.72 16.71
CA LEU A 104 -6.80 -13.13 16.40
C LEU A 104 -5.47 -13.91 16.30
N PRO A 105 -5.24 -14.95 17.16
CA PRO A 105 -3.93 -15.62 17.22
C PRO A 105 -3.50 -16.31 15.93
N ASP A 106 -4.45 -16.85 15.17
CA ASP A 106 -4.15 -17.58 13.92
C ASP A 106 -3.75 -16.67 12.77
N ASN A 107 -4.12 -15.39 12.82
CA ASN A 107 -3.75 -14.37 11.85
C ASN A 107 -3.69 -13.00 12.53
N VAL A 108 -2.64 -12.78 13.31
CA VAL A 108 -2.40 -11.50 13.97
C VAL A 108 -2.17 -10.41 12.91
N LEU A 109 -2.90 -9.29 13.06
CA LEU A 109 -2.74 -8.10 12.24
C LEU A 109 -1.89 -7.07 12.99
N ARG A 110 -1.09 -6.29 12.26
CA ARG A 110 -0.20 -5.29 12.85
C ARG A 110 -0.97 -4.01 13.22
N ALA A 111 -1.17 -3.75 14.51
CA ALA A 111 -1.75 -2.50 14.98
C ALA A 111 -0.83 -1.31 14.65
N SER A 112 -1.38 -0.28 14.02
CA SER A 112 -0.66 0.90 13.54
C SER A 112 -1.27 2.23 14.01
N VAL A 113 -2.41 2.19 14.70
CA VAL A 113 -3.06 3.38 15.24
C VAL A 113 -2.31 3.88 16.47
N LEU A 114 -2.03 5.18 16.49
CA LEU A 114 -1.32 5.87 17.57
C LEU A 114 -2.26 6.84 18.27
N ALA A 115 -2.39 6.69 19.59
CA ALA A 115 -2.98 7.71 20.44
C ALA A 115 -2.02 8.90 20.59
N ASP A 116 -2.58 10.07 20.91
CA ASP A 116 -1.83 11.32 21.10
C ASP A 116 -0.91 11.63 19.87
N PRO A 117 -1.52 11.89 18.68
CA PRO A 117 -0.78 11.93 17.41
C PRO A 117 0.25 13.08 17.33
N ASP A 118 0.05 14.17 18.05
CA ASP A 118 0.98 15.31 18.12
C ASP A 118 1.92 15.24 19.35
N GLY A 119 1.67 14.33 20.28
CA GLY A 119 2.45 14.17 21.51
C GLY A 119 3.27 12.87 21.56
N LYS A 120 2.88 11.97 22.48
CA LYS A 120 3.65 10.75 22.77
C LYS A 120 3.56 9.68 21.68
N ARG A 121 2.56 9.73 20.82
CA ARG A 121 2.35 8.81 19.68
C ARG A 121 2.39 7.32 20.09
N GLN A 122 1.67 6.98 21.14
CA GLN A 122 1.63 5.61 21.67
C GLN A 122 0.71 4.71 20.85
N ASN A 123 1.23 3.55 20.43
CA ASN A 123 0.45 2.55 19.73
C ASN A 123 -0.70 2.02 20.61
N THR A 124 -1.92 1.98 20.08
CA THR A 124 -3.10 1.49 20.79
C THR A 124 -3.11 -0.03 21.00
N LYS A 125 -2.25 -0.76 20.26
CA LYS A 125 -2.01 -2.20 20.30
C LYS A 125 -3.18 -3.09 19.80
N ASP A 126 -4.32 -2.50 19.50
CA ASP A 126 -5.51 -3.19 19.00
C ASP A 126 -6.10 -2.54 17.73
N ASN A 127 -5.40 -1.54 17.22
CA ASN A 127 -5.76 -0.76 16.02
C ASN A 127 -7.09 0.02 16.15
N THR A 128 -7.55 0.27 17.36
CA THR A 128 -8.70 1.15 17.62
C THR A 128 -8.26 2.57 17.98
N PRO A 129 -9.11 3.60 17.76
CA PRO A 129 -10.44 3.49 17.16
C PRO A 129 -10.39 3.41 15.63
N ALA A 130 -11.43 2.82 15.04
CA ALA A 130 -11.73 2.94 13.61
C ALA A 130 -12.26 4.34 13.28
N ILE A 131 -12.21 4.69 12.00
CA ILE A 131 -12.93 5.87 11.47
C ILE A 131 -14.30 5.40 11.00
N ILE A 132 -15.37 5.88 11.62
CA ILE A 132 -16.73 5.39 11.41
C ILE A 132 -17.60 6.51 10.88
N HIS A 133 -18.26 6.28 9.74
CA HIS A 133 -19.20 7.18 9.11
C HIS A 133 -20.60 6.57 9.19
N HIS A 134 -21.55 7.30 9.79
CA HIS A 134 -22.93 6.86 9.94
C HIS A 134 -23.84 7.60 8.97
N LYS A 135 -24.80 6.86 8.39
CA LYS A 135 -25.85 7.43 7.57
C LYS A 135 -27.18 6.75 7.88
N LEU A 136 -28.20 7.53 8.20
CA LEU A 136 -29.56 7.03 8.29
C LEU A 136 -30.17 6.97 6.88
N VAL A 137 -30.77 5.84 6.54
CA VAL A 137 -31.37 5.59 5.24
C VAL A 137 -32.77 5.00 5.40
N PRO A 138 -33.69 5.11 4.43
CA PRO A 138 -34.95 4.37 4.46
C PRO A 138 -34.69 2.88 4.48
N GLY A 139 -35.57 2.12 5.17
CA GLY A 139 -35.50 0.65 5.17
C GLY A 139 -35.32 0.05 6.55
N ASP A 140 -35.05 -1.25 6.58
CA ASP A 140 -35.03 -2.09 7.77
C ASP A 140 -33.78 -3.00 7.86
N LYS A 141 -32.70 -2.62 7.15
CA LYS A 141 -31.40 -3.31 7.17
C LYS A 141 -30.30 -2.36 7.59
N VAL A 142 -29.17 -2.93 7.97
CA VAL A 142 -27.91 -2.21 8.18
C VAL A 142 -26.94 -2.67 7.11
N GLU A 143 -26.52 -1.73 6.25
CA GLU A 143 -25.49 -1.96 5.23
C GLU A 143 -24.15 -1.48 5.76
N VAL A 144 -23.15 -2.35 5.73
CA VAL A 144 -21.84 -2.07 6.31
C VAL A 144 -20.76 -2.26 5.27
N HIS A 145 -19.96 -1.23 5.04
CA HIS A 145 -18.75 -1.29 4.22
C HIS A 145 -17.54 -1.18 5.14
N VAL A 146 -16.72 -2.21 5.15
CA VAL A 146 -15.48 -2.27 5.96
C VAL A 146 -14.28 -2.18 5.04
N ALA A 147 -13.37 -1.28 5.35
CA ALA A 147 -12.12 -1.10 4.63
C ALA A 147 -10.95 -0.98 5.59
N ALA A 148 -9.77 -1.44 5.14
CA ALA A 148 -8.51 -1.22 5.84
C ALA A 148 -7.51 -0.61 4.86
N LYS A 149 -7.15 0.66 5.09
CA LYS A 149 -6.31 1.45 4.17
C LYS A 149 -4.93 1.72 4.76
N GLY A 150 -3.89 1.33 4.03
CA GLY A 150 -2.50 1.51 4.46
C GLY A 150 -2.08 2.98 4.54
N GLY A 151 -1.23 3.30 5.51
CA GLY A 151 -0.73 4.66 5.74
C GLY A 151 0.05 5.26 4.58
N GLY A 152 0.72 4.43 3.77
CA GLY A 152 1.46 4.89 2.59
C GLY A 152 0.57 5.56 1.55
N SER A 153 -0.58 4.96 1.24
CA SER A 153 -1.55 5.55 0.31
C SER A 153 -2.38 6.65 0.97
N GLU A 154 -2.72 6.53 2.26
CA GLU A 154 -3.44 7.59 2.99
C GLU A 154 -2.64 8.90 3.01
N ALA A 155 -1.33 8.84 3.24
CA ALA A 155 -0.44 10.00 3.27
C ALA A 155 -0.32 10.74 1.91
N LYS A 156 -0.81 10.17 0.82
CA LYS A 156 -0.79 10.78 -0.52
C LYS A 156 -2.12 11.46 -0.89
N SER A 157 -3.11 11.45 0.01
CA SER A 157 -4.36 12.17 -0.19
C SER A 157 -4.13 13.67 -0.38
N LYS A 158 -4.92 14.30 -1.26
CA LYS A 158 -4.85 15.71 -1.59
C LYS A 158 -6.23 16.35 -1.51
N PHE A 159 -6.25 17.61 -1.12
CA PHE A 159 -7.44 18.42 -1.09
C PHE A 159 -7.12 19.82 -1.61
N ALA A 160 -8.07 20.42 -2.31
CA ALA A 160 -8.06 21.85 -2.65
C ALA A 160 -9.47 22.43 -2.69
N MET A 161 -9.56 23.72 -2.36
CA MET A 161 -10.73 24.52 -2.63
C MET A 161 -10.48 25.24 -3.96
N LEU A 162 -10.99 24.67 -5.06
CA LEU A 162 -10.88 25.25 -6.39
C LEU A 162 -11.89 26.40 -6.56
N ASN A 163 -11.60 27.32 -7.47
CA ASN A 163 -12.60 28.25 -7.95
C ASN A 163 -13.64 27.52 -8.83
N PRO A 164 -14.88 28.02 -8.93
CA PRO A 164 -15.91 27.39 -9.76
C PRO A 164 -15.50 27.16 -11.22
N SER A 165 -14.64 28.05 -11.77
CA SER A 165 -14.14 27.95 -13.15
C SER A 165 -12.93 27.02 -13.35
N ASP A 166 -12.26 26.59 -12.27
CA ASP A 166 -11.06 25.78 -12.39
C ASP A 166 -11.39 24.36 -12.88
N SER A 167 -10.48 23.77 -13.66
CA SER A 167 -10.62 22.40 -14.15
C SER A 167 -10.24 21.38 -13.08
N VAL A 168 -11.16 20.47 -12.77
CA VAL A 168 -10.87 19.32 -11.88
C VAL A 168 -9.83 18.40 -12.51
N VAL A 169 -9.93 18.16 -13.81
CA VAL A 169 -8.99 17.29 -14.55
C VAL A 169 -7.57 17.84 -14.46
N ASP A 170 -7.38 19.13 -14.74
CA ASP A 170 -6.04 19.73 -14.72
C ASP A 170 -5.46 19.70 -13.30
N TRP A 171 -6.27 19.97 -12.28
CA TRP A 171 -5.82 19.89 -10.90
C TRP A 171 -5.40 18.47 -10.51
N VAL A 172 -6.18 17.45 -10.87
CA VAL A 172 -5.83 16.03 -10.60
C VAL A 172 -4.50 15.67 -11.26
N LEU A 173 -4.33 16.02 -12.54
CA LEU A 173 -3.10 15.74 -13.28
C LEU A 173 -1.89 16.50 -12.74
N GLU A 174 -2.07 17.70 -12.19
CA GLU A 174 -1.02 18.44 -11.49
C GLU A 174 -0.60 17.76 -10.16
N GLN A 175 -1.57 17.17 -9.44
CA GLN A 175 -1.26 16.50 -8.17
C GLN A 175 -0.61 15.14 -8.37
N LEU A 176 -0.88 14.45 -9.46
CA LEU A 176 -0.44 13.06 -9.70
C LEU A 176 1.09 12.88 -9.56
N PRO A 177 1.96 13.67 -10.20
CA PRO A 177 3.42 13.55 -10.00
C PRO A 177 3.86 13.84 -8.57
N LYS A 178 3.16 14.73 -7.86
CA LYS A 178 3.46 15.11 -6.46
C LYS A 178 3.11 13.99 -5.47
N MET A 179 2.25 13.06 -5.86
CA MET A 179 1.93 11.88 -5.07
C MET A 179 3.07 10.84 -5.12
N GLY A 180 3.87 10.85 -6.19
CA GLY A 180 4.96 9.88 -6.40
C GLY A 180 4.44 8.44 -6.48
N ALA A 181 5.31 7.47 -6.19
CA ALA A 181 4.99 6.04 -6.19
C ALA A 181 4.67 5.48 -4.79
N GLY A 182 4.70 6.30 -3.76
CA GLY A 182 4.52 5.87 -2.36
C GLY A 182 3.16 5.27 -2.03
N TRP A 183 2.14 5.48 -2.89
CA TRP A 183 0.83 4.85 -2.77
C TRP A 183 0.74 3.47 -3.44
N CYS A 184 1.86 2.95 -3.98
CA CYS A 184 1.99 1.62 -4.59
C CYS A 184 1.00 1.37 -5.76
N PRO A 185 1.10 2.13 -6.88
CA PRO A 185 0.34 1.85 -8.08
C PRO A 185 0.71 0.46 -8.69
N PRO A 186 -0.17 -0.17 -9.48
CA PRO A 186 -1.47 0.31 -9.89
C PRO A 186 -2.53 0.09 -8.82
N GLY A 187 -3.43 1.03 -8.73
CA GLY A 187 -4.53 1.01 -7.80
C GLY A 187 -5.68 1.87 -8.31
N MET A 188 -6.39 2.53 -7.41
CA MET A 188 -7.52 3.39 -7.76
C MET A 188 -7.34 4.79 -7.21
N LEU A 189 -7.91 5.77 -7.87
CA LEU A 189 -8.07 7.12 -7.32
C LEU A 189 -9.54 7.38 -7.05
N GLY A 190 -9.87 7.68 -5.81
CA GLY A 190 -11.19 8.19 -5.40
C GLY A 190 -11.18 9.70 -5.44
N ILE A 191 -12.12 10.29 -6.15
CA ILE A 191 -12.27 11.74 -6.32
C ILE A 191 -13.63 12.13 -5.78
N GLY A 192 -13.61 13.09 -4.86
CA GLY A 192 -14.82 13.71 -4.30
C GLY A 192 -14.90 15.16 -4.72
N ILE A 193 -16.05 15.58 -5.23
CA ILE A 193 -16.27 16.93 -5.74
C ILE A 193 -17.50 17.52 -5.08
N GLY A 194 -17.37 18.71 -4.51
CA GLY A 194 -18.51 19.45 -3.97
C GLY A 194 -18.77 19.23 -2.48
N GLY A 195 -19.92 19.64 -2.01
CA GLY A 195 -20.26 19.72 -0.59
C GLY A 195 -19.43 20.79 0.13
N THR A 196 -18.86 20.38 1.25
CA THR A 196 -17.88 21.10 2.04
C THR A 196 -16.52 20.40 1.96
N ALA A 197 -15.47 20.93 2.60
CA ALA A 197 -14.14 20.32 2.57
C ALA A 197 -14.16 18.87 3.07
N GLU A 198 -14.74 18.64 4.25
CA GLU A 198 -14.88 17.32 4.85
C GLU A 198 -15.77 16.40 4.00
N LYS A 199 -16.83 16.92 3.36
CA LYS A 199 -17.71 16.11 2.51
C LYS A 199 -17.00 15.64 1.25
N ALA A 200 -16.21 16.49 0.60
CA ALA A 200 -15.42 16.10 -0.56
C ALA A 200 -14.41 14.97 -0.21
N MET A 201 -13.75 15.05 0.96
CA MET A 201 -12.83 14.00 1.44
C MET A 201 -13.58 12.71 1.78
N GLU A 202 -14.73 12.78 2.44
CA GLU A 202 -15.55 11.62 2.79
C GLU A 202 -16.00 10.86 1.54
N ILE A 203 -16.62 11.55 0.56
CA ILE A 203 -17.12 10.88 -0.65
C ILE A 203 -15.98 10.39 -1.58
N ALA A 204 -14.81 11.04 -1.56
CA ALA A 204 -13.64 10.52 -2.23
C ALA A 204 -13.21 9.17 -1.64
N LYS A 205 -13.20 9.03 -0.32
CA LYS A 205 -12.87 7.78 0.35
C LYS A 205 -13.94 6.71 0.14
N GLU A 206 -15.20 7.07 0.29
CA GLU A 206 -16.34 6.16 0.04
C GLU A 206 -16.32 5.61 -1.39
N SER A 207 -15.97 6.45 -2.39
CA SER A 207 -15.92 6.04 -3.78
C SER A 207 -14.93 4.91 -4.07
N LEU A 208 -13.89 4.76 -3.26
CA LEU A 208 -12.91 3.66 -3.39
C LEU A 208 -13.50 2.28 -3.07
N LEU A 209 -14.68 2.23 -2.44
CA LEU A 209 -15.37 1.00 -2.08
C LEU A 209 -16.34 0.52 -3.17
N ASP A 210 -16.56 1.35 -4.20
CA ASP A 210 -17.37 0.98 -5.35
C ASP A 210 -16.60 -0.04 -6.22
N PRO A 211 -17.29 -1.00 -6.87
CA PRO A 211 -16.65 -1.98 -7.74
C PRO A 211 -15.83 -1.36 -8.86
N ILE A 212 -14.76 -2.05 -9.28
CA ILE A 212 -13.99 -1.68 -10.49
C ILE A 212 -14.82 -2.02 -11.72
N ASP A 213 -15.28 -1.00 -12.45
CA ASP A 213 -16.21 -1.14 -13.58
C ASP A 213 -15.83 -0.25 -14.78
N ILE A 214 -14.62 0.26 -14.82
CA ILE A 214 -14.18 1.21 -15.86
C ILE A 214 -14.31 0.62 -17.28
N GLN A 215 -14.07 -0.66 -17.44
CA GLN A 215 -14.17 -1.31 -18.75
C GLN A 215 -15.63 -1.41 -19.24
N GLU A 216 -16.56 -1.69 -18.31
CA GLU A 216 -17.98 -1.63 -18.61
C GLU A 216 -18.39 -0.20 -18.96
N LEU A 217 -17.92 0.78 -18.19
CA LEU A 217 -18.17 2.21 -18.46
C LEU A 217 -17.65 2.63 -19.83
N GLN A 218 -16.43 2.20 -20.21
CA GLN A 218 -15.88 2.45 -21.54
C GLN A 218 -16.75 1.85 -22.65
N ALA A 219 -17.27 0.64 -22.45
CA ALA A 219 -18.07 -0.07 -23.43
C ALA A 219 -19.47 0.57 -23.63
N ARG A 220 -20.12 1.01 -22.55
CA ARG A 220 -21.47 1.59 -22.62
C ARG A 220 -21.48 3.12 -22.83
N GLY A 221 -20.37 3.80 -22.53
CA GLY A 221 -20.28 5.24 -22.54
C GLY A 221 -20.82 5.91 -21.26
N ALA A 222 -20.44 7.17 -21.06
CA ALA A 222 -20.86 7.96 -19.90
C ALA A 222 -22.33 8.44 -20.03
N SER A 223 -23.06 8.41 -18.93
CA SER A 223 -24.45 8.87 -18.81
C SER A 223 -24.60 10.18 -18.02
N ASN A 224 -23.54 10.61 -17.35
CA ASN A 224 -23.52 11.81 -16.52
C ASN A 224 -22.09 12.37 -16.41
N ARG A 225 -21.97 13.58 -15.82
CA ARG A 225 -20.69 14.28 -15.74
C ARG A 225 -19.65 13.55 -14.90
N ALA A 226 -20.02 12.87 -13.84
CA ALA A 226 -19.09 12.10 -13.01
C ALA A 226 -18.47 10.95 -13.81
N GLU A 227 -19.26 10.25 -14.63
CA GLU A 227 -18.77 9.18 -15.51
C GLU A 227 -17.90 9.71 -16.66
N GLU A 228 -18.24 10.88 -17.25
CA GLU A 228 -17.36 11.56 -18.21
C GLU A 228 -16.00 11.86 -17.61
N LEU A 229 -15.97 12.40 -16.38
CA LEU A 229 -14.72 12.68 -15.66
C LEU A 229 -13.92 11.40 -15.36
N ARG A 230 -14.60 10.30 -15.02
CA ARG A 230 -13.94 9.00 -14.81
C ARG A 230 -13.21 8.54 -16.05
N LEU A 231 -13.88 8.55 -17.21
CA LEU A 231 -13.28 8.14 -18.49
C LEU A 231 -12.11 9.05 -18.88
N GLU A 232 -12.29 10.37 -18.83
CA GLU A 232 -11.25 11.33 -19.17
C GLU A 232 -10.02 11.18 -18.27
N LEU A 233 -10.23 11.08 -16.97
CA LEU A 233 -9.12 10.94 -16.01
C LEU A 233 -8.45 9.58 -16.09
N TYR A 234 -9.20 8.49 -16.33
CA TYR A 234 -8.63 7.16 -16.51
C TYR A 234 -7.63 7.14 -17.68
N ASP A 235 -8.01 7.71 -18.80
CA ASP A 235 -7.12 7.79 -19.97
C ASP A 235 -5.91 8.65 -19.70
N LYS A 236 -6.10 9.89 -19.20
CA LYS A 236 -5.03 10.85 -18.97
C LYS A 236 -4.06 10.41 -17.88
N VAL A 237 -4.54 9.78 -16.79
CA VAL A 237 -3.68 9.27 -15.73
C VAL A 237 -2.83 8.11 -16.22
N ASN A 238 -3.38 7.17 -17.01
CA ASN A 238 -2.59 6.10 -17.60
C ASN A 238 -1.62 6.59 -18.68
N GLN A 239 -1.96 7.67 -19.39
CA GLN A 239 -1.04 8.35 -20.34
C GLN A 239 0.15 9.04 -19.64
N SER A 240 0.10 9.20 -18.32
CA SER A 240 1.24 9.76 -17.56
C SER A 240 2.50 8.89 -17.63
N GLY A 241 2.35 7.61 -17.95
CA GLY A 241 3.44 6.65 -18.04
C GLY A 241 4.07 6.26 -16.71
N ILE A 242 3.47 6.65 -15.55
CA ILE A 242 4.00 6.33 -14.20
C ILE A 242 4.11 4.82 -14.02
N GLY A 243 3.06 4.07 -14.36
CA GLY A 243 3.07 2.62 -14.34
C GLY A 243 3.10 1.98 -12.95
N ALA A 244 3.16 0.65 -12.92
CA ALA A 244 3.23 -0.11 -11.70
C ALA A 244 4.44 0.29 -10.84
N GLN A 245 4.20 0.55 -9.56
CA GLN A 245 5.23 0.94 -8.58
C GLN A 245 6.06 2.19 -8.97
N GLY A 246 5.60 2.95 -9.96
CA GLY A 246 6.34 4.11 -10.50
C GLY A 246 7.53 3.75 -11.39
N LEU A 247 7.60 2.52 -11.88
CA LEU A 247 8.70 2.01 -12.73
C LEU A 247 8.60 2.43 -14.20
N GLY A 248 7.54 3.15 -14.55
CA GLY A 248 7.14 3.37 -15.93
C GLY A 248 6.30 2.21 -16.46
N GLY A 249 5.32 2.50 -17.32
CA GLY A 249 4.48 1.46 -17.90
C GLY A 249 3.10 1.96 -18.33
N LEU A 250 2.26 1.02 -18.74
CA LEU A 250 0.97 1.31 -19.35
C LEU A 250 -0.16 1.51 -18.33
N THR A 251 -0.04 0.94 -17.12
CA THR A 251 -1.12 0.97 -16.13
C THR A 251 -0.65 1.62 -14.83
N THR A 252 -1.12 2.84 -14.60
CA THR A 252 -0.95 3.59 -13.34
C THR A 252 -2.16 3.40 -12.43
N VAL A 253 -3.37 3.41 -12.98
CA VAL A 253 -4.63 3.17 -12.29
C VAL A 253 -5.42 2.06 -12.95
N LEU A 254 -6.11 1.26 -12.12
CA LEU A 254 -7.06 0.23 -12.56
C LEU A 254 -8.45 0.82 -12.78
N ASP A 255 -8.79 1.85 -12.03
CA ASP A 255 -10.03 2.62 -12.16
C ASP A 255 -9.88 4.02 -11.57
N ILE A 256 -10.73 4.93 -12.00
CA ILE A 256 -10.97 6.24 -11.41
C ILE A 256 -12.40 6.26 -10.89
N LYS A 257 -12.58 6.59 -9.61
CA LYS A 257 -13.89 6.74 -8.98
C LYS A 257 -14.18 8.22 -8.76
N VAL A 258 -15.37 8.65 -9.08
CA VAL A 258 -15.82 10.05 -8.89
C VAL A 258 -17.19 10.04 -8.24
N LYS A 259 -17.30 10.71 -7.09
CA LYS A 259 -18.58 11.06 -6.47
C LYS A 259 -18.67 12.58 -6.34
N ASP A 260 -19.85 13.11 -6.55
CA ASP A 260 -20.12 14.53 -6.40
C ASP A 260 -21.25 14.81 -5.40
N TYR A 261 -21.28 16.04 -4.90
CA TYR A 261 -22.29 16.51 -3.97
C TYR A 261 -22.58 17.99 -4.24
N PRO A 262 -23.84 18.42 -4.14
CA PRO A 262 -24.19 19.85 -4.29
C PRO A 262 -23.34 20.74 -3.38
N THR A 263 -22.86 21.87 -3.92
CA THR A 263 -21.93 22.75 -3.22
C THR A 263 -22.37 24.19 -3.28
N HIS A 264 -21.78 25.06 -2.45
CA HIS A 264 -22.00 26.48 -2.49
C HIS A 264 -21.50 27.09 -3.80
N ALA A 265 -22.27 28.03 -4.38
CA ALA A 265 -21.99 28.64 -5.68
C ALA A 265 -20.56 29.24 -5.81
N ALA A 266 -19.96 29.70 -4.70
CA ALA A 266 -18.63 30.30 -4.68
C ALA A 266 -17.49 29.33 -4.56
N ASN A 267 -17.76 28.03 -4.32
CA ASN A 267 -16.76 27.05 -3.94
C ASN A 267 -16.80 25.79 -4.83
N LYS A 268 -15.65 25.16 -5.02
CA LYS A 268 -15.52 23.84 -5.64
C LYS A 268 -14.47 23.03 -4.86
N PRO A 269 -14.86 22.46 -3.69
CA PRO A 269 -13.96 21.58 -2.97
C PRO A 269 -13.72 20.30 -3.77
N VAL A 270 -12.46 19.88 -3.88
CA VAL A 270 -12.06 18.66 -4.58
C VAL A 270 -11.05 17.91 -3.75
N ALA A 271 -11.26 16.60 -3.63
CA ALA A 271 -10.35 15.69 -2.94
C ALA A 271 -9.91 14.56 -3.83
N ILE A 272 -8.66 14.11 -3.66
CA ILE A 272 -8.12 12.88 -4.25
C ILE A 272 -7.65 11.99 -3.12
N ILE A 273 -8.13 10.76 -3.08
CA ILE A 273 -7.65 9.72 -2.16
C ILE A 273 -7.22 8.51 -2.99
N PRO A 274 -5.91 8.20 -3.05
CA PRO A 274 -5.45 7.00 -3.75
C PRO A 274 -5.69 5.74 -2.91
N ASN A 275 -5.97 4.61 -3.57
CA ASN A 275 -5.93 3.29 -2.97
C ASN A 275 -4.87 2.44 -3.67
N CYS A 276 -4.12 1.66 -2.91
CA CYS A 276 -2.94 0.95 -3.40
C CYS A 276 -3.25 -0.44 -3.97
N ALA A 277 -2.21 -1.10 -4.48
CA ALA A 277 -2.27 -2.49 -4.94
C ALA A 277 -2.66 -3.51 -3.83
N ALA A 278 -2.64 -3.11 -2.56
CA ALA A 278 -3.17 -3.90 -1.44
C ALA A 278 -4.56 -3.41 -1.03
N THR A 279 -5.46 -3.28 -1.99
CA THR A 279 -6.85 -2.85 -1.73
C THR A 279 -7.61 -3.87 -0.88
N ARG A 280 -8.32 -3.41 0.15
CA ARG A 280 -8.92 -4.25 1.17
C ARG A 280 -10.25 -3.65 1.61
N HIS A 281 -11.33 -4.17 1.09
CA HIS A 281 -12.67 -3.80 1.52
C HIS A 281 -13.67 -4.92 1.23
N VAL A 282 -14.76 -4.92 1.97
CA VAL A 282 -15.90 -5.81 1.79
C VAL A 282 -17.18 -5.11 2.23
N HIS A 283 -18.29 -5.50 1.65
CA HIS A 283 -19.62 -5.05 2.00
C HIS A 283 -20.46 -6.25 2.51
N PHE A 284 -21.27 -6.00 3.53
CA PHE A 284 -22.25 -6.95 4.02
C PHE A 284 -23.51 -6.24 4.54
N SER A 285 -24.61 -6.98 4.63
CA SER A 285 -25.89 -6.53 5.19
C SER A 285 -26.23 -7.29 6.46
N LEU A 286 -26.84 -6.61 7.45
CA LEU A 286 -27.47 -7.21 8.59
C LEU A 286 -28.99 -6.98 8.50
N ASP A 287 -29.76 -8.05 8.56
CA ASP A 287 -31.21 -8.04 8.44
C ASP A 287 -31.94 -8.70 9.62
N GLY A 288 -31.21 -8.97 10.71
CA GLY A 288 -31.71 -9.60 11.92
C GLY A 288 -31.65 -11.14 11.89
N SER A 289 -31.09 -11.74 10.85
CA SER A 289 -30.94 -13.21 10.77
C SER A 289 -29.69 -13.75 11.46
N GLY A 290 -28.83 -12.85 11.97
CA GLY A 290 -27.55 -13.19 12.62
C GLY A 290 -26.38 -12.41 12.03
N ALA A 291 -25.18 -12.82 12.39
CA ALA A 291 -23.95 -12.26 11.82
C ALA A 291 -23.86 -12.53 10.29
N ALA A 292 -23.21 -11.62 9.58
CA ALA A 292 -23.06 -11.76 8.12
C ALA A 292 -22.13 -12.92 7.77
N GLU A 293 -22.52 -13.70 6.78
CA GLU A 293 -21.67 -14.73 6.20
C GLU A 293 -20.88 -14.14 5.01
N LEU A 294 -19.57 -14.32 5.04
CA LEU A 294 -18.66 -13.90 3.98
C LEU A 294 -18.09 -15.15 3.31
N PRO A 295 -18.66 -15.58 2.16
CA PRO A 295 -18.20 -16.80 1.49
C PRO A 295 -16.78 -16.62 0.97
N ALA A 296 -15.91 -17.60 1.23
CA ALA A 296 -14.56 -17.60 0.73
C ALA A 296 -14.56 -17.57 -0.81
N PRO A 297 -13.73 -16.74 -1.45
CA PRO A 297 -13.56 -16.76 -2.90
C PRO A 297 -13.02 -18.13 -3.36
N LYS A 298 -13.26 -18.46 -4.60
CA LYS A 298 -12.72 -19.69 -5.20
C LYS A 298 -11.28 -19.43 -5.65
N LEU A 299 -10.38 -20.40 -5.46
CA LEU A 299 -8.99 -20.26 -5.90
C LEU A 299 -8.83 -20.09 -7.41
N GLU A 300 -9.80 -20.56 -8.17
CA GLU A 300 -9.88 -20.37 -9.62
C GLU A 300 -10.09 -18.89 -10.00
N ASP A 301 -10.50 -18.03 -9.07
CA ASP A 301 -10.61 -16.59 -9.30
C ASP A 301 -9.23 -15.92 -9.44
N TRP A 302 -8.14 -16.56 -8.96
CA TRP A 302 -6.78 -16.08 -9.15
C TRP A 302 -6.15 -16.69 -10.40
N PRO A 303 -5.58 -15.86 -11.30
CA PRO A 303 -4.85 -16.36 -12.46
C PRO A 303 -3.61 -17.14 -11.99
N GLU A 304 -3.26 -18.18 -12.73
CA GLU A 304 -1.98 -18.85 -12.56
C GLU A 304 -0.89 -18.04 -13.24
N ILE A 305 -0.14 -17.29 -12.42
CA ILE A 305 0.99 -16.50 -12.89
C ILE A 305 2.27 -17.24 -12.54
N THR A 306 3.03 -17.61 -13.56
CA THR A 306 4.40 -18.05 -13.40
C THR A 306 5.31 -16.85 -13.63
N ARG A 307 6.10 -16.49 -12.64
CA ARG A 307 7.08 -15.44 -12.78
C ARG A 307 8.17 -15.91 -13.76
N GLU A 308 8.23 -15.28 -14.92
CA GLU A 308 9.30 -15.55 -15.87
C GLU A 308 10.61 -14.97 -15.31
N ILE A 309 11.47 -15.83 -14.79
CA ILE A 309 12.85 -15.47 -14.46
C ILE A 309 13.61 -15.48 -15.77
N GLY A 310 13.59 -14.36 -16.49
CA GLY A 310 14.31 -14.21 -17.77
C GLY A 310 15.83 -14.31 -17.60
N GLU A 311 16.54 -14.48 -18.70
CA GLU A 311 18.02 -14.56 -18.71
C GLU A 311 18.70 -13.31 -18.12
N ASN A 312 17.98 -12.19 -18.06
CA ASN A 312 18.47 -10.91 -17.55
C ASN A 312 18.29 -10.75 -16.03
N VAL A 313 17.69 -11.71 -15.33
CA VAL A 313 17.56 -11.68 -13.86
C VAL A 313 18.86 -12.15 -13.22
N LYS A 314 19.49 -11.27 -12.45
CA LYS A 314 20.76 -11.55 -11.77
C LYS A 314 20.51 -12.07 -10.36
N ARG A 315 21.11 -13.22 -10.00
CA ARG A 315 21.19 -13.66 -8.61
C ARG A 315 22.39 -13.00 -7.93
N VAL A 316 22.14 -12.32 -6.82
CA VAL A 316 23.15 -11.58 -6.06
C VAL A 316 23.32 -12.23 -4.70
N ASN A 317 24.56 -12.56 -4.34
CA ASN A 317 24.90 -13.01 -3.00
C ASN A 317 25.39 -11.82 -2.16
N LEU A 318 24.56 -11.38 -1.20
CA LEU A 318 24.84 -10.23 -0.34
C LEU A 318 26.04 -10.43 0.58
N ASP A 319 26.46 -11.67 0.83
CA ASP A 319 27.63 -11.96 1.67
C ASP A 319 28.95 -11.77 0.92
N THR A 320 28.92 -11.72 -0.42
CA THR A 320 30.10 -11.62 -1.28
C THR A 320 30.05 -10.52 -2.33
N VAL A 321 28.92 -9.82 -2.45
CA VAL A 321 28.76 -8.74 -3.42
C VAL A 321 29.81 -7.65 -3.23
N THR A 322 30.37 -7.18 -4.34
CA THR A 322 31.43 -6.17 -4.32
C THR A 322 30.90 -4.79 -4.80
N PRO A 323 31.56 -3.68 -4.44
CA PRO A 323 31.26 -2.39 -5.00
C PRO A 323 31.29 -2.34 -6.54
N GLU A 324 32.20 -3.12 -7.15
CA GLU A 324 32.34 -3.21 -8.61
C GLU A 324 31.12 -3.91 -9.24
N GLU A 325 30.59 -4.93 -8.59
CA GLU A 325 29.35 -5.60 -9.01
C GLU A 325 28.17 -4.61 -8.94
N VAL A 326 28.03 -3.89 -7.82
CA VAL A 326 26.97 -2.87 -7.65
C VAL A 326 27.03 -1.81 -8.74
N LYS A 327 28.23 -1.36 -9.14
CA LYS A 327 28.42 -0.39 -10.23
C LYS A 327 27.97 -0.90 -11.60
N SER A 328 27.86 -2.20 -11.79
CA SER A 328 27.42 -2.81 -13.04
C SER A 328 25.89 -2.83 -13.21
N TRP A 329 25.14 -2.55 -12.15
CA TRP A 329 23.68 -2.60 -12.17
C TRP A 329 23.09 -1.34 -12.81
N GLN A 330 21.98 -1.52 -13.51
CA GLN A 330 21.28 -0.44 -14.20
C GLN A 330 19.88 -0.23 -13.62
N PRO A 331 19.34 0.99 -13.64
CA PRO A 331 17.96 1.25 -13.21
C PRO A 331 16.97 0.37 -13.99
N GLY A 332 16.11 -0.33 -13.25
CA GLY A 332 15.13 -1.27 -13.81
C GLY A 332 15.62 -2.72 -13.91
N ASP A 333 16.88 -3.01 -13.62
CA ASP A 333 17.37 -4.39 -13.53
C ASP A 333 16.61 -5.13 -12.41
N THR A 334 16.19 -6.37 -12.66
CA THR A 334 15.62 -7.26 -11.64
C THR A 334 16.71 -8.11 -11.03
N LEU A 335 16.80 -8.11 -9.70
CA LEU A 335 17.75 -8.88 -8.94
C LEU A 335 17.01 -9.86 -8.01
N LEU A 336 17.62 -10.99 -7.75
CA LEU A 336 17.23 -11.96 -6.72
C LEU A 336 18.30 -12.00 -5.63
N LEU A 337 17.97 -11.44 -4.47
CA LEU A 337 18.92 -11.32 -3.36
C LEU A 337 19.00 -12.63 -2.58
N ASN A 338 20.23 -13.04 -2.27
CA ASN A 338 20.56 -14.20 -1.45
C ASN A 338 21.58 -13.80 -0.38
N GLY A 339 21.54 -14.46 0.79
CA GLY A 339 22.47 -14.19 1.89
C GLY A 339 21.88 -13.25 2.95
N LYS A 340 22.76 -12.54 3.67
CA LYS A 340 22.41 -11.78 4.89
C LYS A 340 22.03 -10.35 4.59
N LEU A 341 20.84 -9.97 5.02
CA LEU A 341 20.24 -8.64 4.85
C LEU A 341 19.89 -8.06 6.22
N LEU A 342 20.42 -6.89 6.54
CA LEU A 342 20.05 -6.16 7.76
C LEU A 342 18.69 -5.50 7.60
N THR A 343 18.01 -5.23 8.71
CA THR A 343 16.77 -4.43 8.70
C THR A 343 16.91 -3.17 9.54
N GLY A 344 16.13 -2.15 9.21
CA GLY A 344 16.06 -0.93 10.02
C GLY A 344 15.03 0.04 9.47
N ARG A 345 14.31 0.70 10.38
CA ARG A 345 13.34 1.76 10.06
C ARG A 345 13.68 3.05 10.81
N ASP A 346 12.67 3.92 10.94
CA ASP A 346 12.81 5.26 11.51
C ASP A 346 13.50 5.26 12.88
N ALA A 347 13.05 4.43 13.84
CA ALA A 347 13.58 4.40 15.20
C ALA A 347 15.02 3.88 15.24
N ALA A 348 15.33 2.81 14.50
CA ALA A 348 16.68 2.28 14.42
C ALA A 348 17.65 3.28 13.77
N HIS A 349 17.25 3.90 12.63
CA HIS A 349 18.07 4.89 11.95
C HIS A 349 18.34 6.13 12.82
N LYS A 350 17.32 6.62 13.52
CA LYS A 350 17.48 7.73 14.46
C LYS A 350 18.52 7.38 15.52
N ARG A 351 18.40 6.22 16.16
CA ARG A 351 19.33 5.77 17.22
C ARG A 351 20.74 5.59 16.67
N MET A 352 20.89 4.95 15.50
CA MET A 352 22.21 4.78 14.86
C MET A 352 22.89 6.12 14.58
N THR A 353 22.18 7.08 14.00
CA THR A 353 22.75 8.40 13.70
C THR A 353 23.09 9.20 14.97
N GLU A 354 22.31 9.06 16.03
CA GLU A 354 22.64 9.66 17.34
C GLU A 354 23.90 9.03 17.96
N MET A 355 24.10 7.72 17.84
CA MET A 355 25.30 7.01 18.29
C MET A 355 26.53 7.45 17.49
N LEU A 356 26.44 7.49 16.16
CA LEU A 356 27.51 7.95 15.28
C LEU A 356 27.93 9.39 15.60
N ALA A 357 26.96 10.29 15.81
CA ALA A 357 27.25 11.68 16.21
C ALA A 357 28.01 11.81 17.55
N LYS A 358 27.87 10.82 18.43
CA LYS A 358 28.59 10.73 19.71
C LYS A 358 29.92 9.96 19.62
N GLY A 359 30.23 9.38 18.44
CA GLY A 359 31.37 8.48 18.26
C GLY A 359 31.21 7.11 18.94
N GLU A 360 29.99 6.71 19.23
CA GLU A 360 29.68 5.40 19.83
C GLU A 360 29.64 4.32 18.74
N PRO A 361 30.15 3.10 19.01
CA PRO A 361 30.10 2.00 18.04
C PRO A 361 28.67 1.50 17.83
N LEU A 362 28.31 1.20 16.58
CA LEU A 362 27.04 0.59 16.27
C LEU A 362 26.99 -0.89 16.74
N PRO A 363 25.80 -1.43 17.03
CA PRO A 363 25.65 -2.82 17.50
C PRO A 363 26.01 -3.87 16.45
N VAL A 364 26.10 -3.48 15.17
CA VAL A 364 26.42 -4.34 14.04
C VAL A 364 27.30 -3.61 13.03
N ASP A 365 28.27 -4.32 12.43
CA ASP A 365 29.06 -3.79 11.32
C ASP A 365 28.19 -3.71 10.06
N MET A 366 28.15 -2.53 9.46
CA MET A 366 27.35 -2.24 8.25
C MET A 366 28.18 -2.12 6.98
N LYS A 367 29.52 -2.16 7.10
CA LYS A 367 30.40 -1.99 5.95
C LYS A 367 30.17 -3.06 4.89
N GLY A 368 29.88 -2.62 3.67
CA GLY A 368 29.57 -3.50 2.54
C GLY A 368 28.23 -4.24 2.63
N ARG A 369 27.41 -3.89 3.63
CA ARG A 369 26.12 -4.56 3.87
C ARG A 369 24.98 -3.82 3.17
N PHE A 370 23.81 -4.48 3.16
CA PHE A 370 22.55 -3.92 2.71
C PHE A 370 21.57 -3.85 3.88
N ILE A 371 20.73 -2.81 3.88
CA ILE A 371 19.68 -2.62 4.89
C ILE A 371 18.30 -2.56 4.25
N TYR A 372 17.36 -3.34 4.77
CA TYR A 372 15.97 -3.41 4.34
C TYR A 372 15.08 -2.59 5.26
N TYR A 373 14.37 -1.64 4.69
CA TYR A 373 13.40 -0.80 5.38
C TYR A 373 12.09 -1.58 5.55
N VAL A 374 11.99 -2.31 6.63
CA VAL A 374 10.87 -3.21 6.90
C VAL A 374 10.47 -3.21 8.38
N GLY A 375 9.20 -3.38 8.64
CA GLY A 375 8.64 -3.76 9.93
C GLY A 375 7.60 -4.84 9.68
N PRO A 376 7.97 -6.12 9.81
CA PRO A 376 7.09 -7.22 9.48
C PRO A 376 5.88 -7.31 10.40
N VAL A 377 4.85 -8.01 9.98
CA VAL A 377 3.80 -8.52 10.86
C VAL A 377 4.41 -9.61 11.76
N ASP A 378 3.90 -9.75 12.98
CA ASP A 378 4.34 -10.82 13.88
C ASP A 378 4.11 -12.20 13.23
N PRO A 379 5.07 -13.12 13.37
CA PRO A 379 4.94 -14.47 12.84
C PRO A 379 3.85 -15.25 13.56
N VAL A 380 3.18 -16.12 12.84
CA VAL A 380 2.24 -17.11 13.41
C VAL A 380 2.62 -18.50 12.92
N ARG A 381 2.17 -19.53 13.63
CA ARG A 381 2.46 -20.93 13.31
C ARG A 381 3.98 -21.17 13.25
N ASP A 382 4.48 -21.67 12.13
CA ASP A 382 5.89 -22.01 11.87
C ASP A 382 6.62 -20.94 11.01
N GLU A 383 6.03 -19.75 10.87
CA GLU A 383 6.65 -18.67 10.11
C GLU A 383 7.95 -18.17 10.75
N VAL A 384 8.96 -17.93 9.94
CA VAL A 384 10.21 -17.27 10.38
C VAL A 384 9.94 -15.79 10.70
N VAL A 385 9.17 -15.14 9.83
CA VAL A 385 8.62 -13.79 10.00
C VAL A 385 7.24 -13.75 9.36
N GLY A 386 6.36 -12.87 9.84
CA GLY A 386 5.10 -12.59 9.15
C GLY A 386 5.33 -11.76 7.88
N PRO A 387 4.26 -11.39 7.18
CA PRO A 387 4.35 -10.54 5.98
C PRO A 387 5.30 -9.37 6.15
N ALA A 388 6.30 -9.25 5.28
CA ALA A 388 7.48 -8.41 5.42
C ALA A 388 7.70 -7.49 4.21
N GLY A 389 6.67 -6.77 3.81
CA GLY A 389 6.74 -5.79 2.71
C GLY A 389 7.55 -4.54 3.06
N PRO A 390 8.05 -3.83 2.03
CA PRO A 390 8.91 -2.68 2.21
C PRO A 390 8.17 -1.46 2.77
N THR A 391 8.88 -0.66 3.57
CA THR A 391 8.46 0.66 4.00
C THR A 391 8.83 1.71 2.95
N THR A 392 8.07 2.80 2.84
CA THR A 392 8.38 3.94 1.96
C THR A 392 9.75 4.53 2.31
N ALA A 393 10.65 4.55 1.32
CA ALA A 393 12.06 4.89 1.52
C ALA A 393 12.32 6.37 1.80
N THR A 394 11.49 7.28 1.29
CA THR A 394 11.67 8.74 1.47
C THR A 394 11.73 9.18 2.94
N ARG A 395 11.14 8.42 3.86
CA ARG A 395 11.26 8.71 5.30
C ARG A 395 12.68 8.53 5.83
N MET A 396 13.49 7.69 5.15
CA MET A 396 14.89 7.42 5.50
C MET A 396 15.87 8.36 4.83
N ASP A 397 15.41 9.23 3.91
CA ASP A 397 16.29 10.11 3.12
C ASP A 397 17.19 10.99 3.99
N LYS A 398 16.64 11.53 5.08
CA LYS A 398 17.39 12.37 6.03
C LYS A 398 18.55 11.67 6.73
N PHE A 399 18.53 10.33 6.78
CA PHE A 399 19.60 9.53 7.41
C PHE A 399 20.59 9.00 6.39
N THR A 400 20.23 8.99 5.10
CA THR A 400 20.93 8.24 4.05
C THR A 400 22.40 8.65 3.94
N ARG A 401 22.70 9.95 3.86
CA ARG A 401 24.08 10.42 3.73
C ARG A 401 24.96 9.97 4.89
N THR A 402 24.50 10.19 6.12
CA THR A 402 25.23 9.76 7.33
C THR A 402 25.48 8.25 7.34
N MET A 403 24.44 7.46 7.00
CA MET A 403 24.59 6.01 6.99
C MET A 403 25.59 5.53 5.93
N LEU A 404 25.60 6.12 4.75
CA LEU A 404 26.55 5.76 3.69
C LEU A 404 27.99 6.19 4.05
N GLU A 405 28.19 7.42 4.46
CA GLU A 405 29.53 8.01 4.73
C GLU A 405 30.18 7.44 5.98
N GLU A 406 29.43 7.32 7.08
CA GLU A 406 29.98 6.93 8.39
C GLU A 406 30.07 5.42 8.60
N THR A 407 29.28 4.62 7.88
CA THR A 407 29.22 3.17 8.11
C THR A 407 29.76 2.34 6.96
N GLY A 408 29.90 2.92 5.76
CA GLY A 408 30.28 2.18 4.55
C GLY A 408 29.18 1.22 4.06
N LEU A 409 27.91 1.48 4.41
CA LEU A 409 26.76 0.76 3.91
C LEU A 409 26.76 0.80 2.37
N LEU A 410 26.53 -0.36 1.70
CA LEU A 410 26.63 -0.46 0.25
C LEU A 410 25.27 -0.29 -0.45
N GLY A 411 24.18 -0.63 0.20
CA GLY A 411 22.87 -0.51 -0.40
C GLY A 411 21.70 -0.52 0.58
N MET A 412 20.57 -0.08 0.08
CA MET A 412 19.32 0.01 0.81
C MET A 412 18.20 -0.62 0.01
N VAL A 413 17.23 -1.25 0.68
CA VAL A 413 16.03 -1.82 0.07
C VAL A 413 14.79 -1.17 0.70
N GLY A 414 13.88 -0.68 -0.12
CA GLY A 414 12.64 -0.05 0.35
C GLY A 414 11.57 -0.05 -0.75
N LYS A 415 10.58 0.83 -0.65
CA LYS A 415 9.60 1.04 -1.72
C LYS A 415 9.54 2.50 -2.14
N ALA A 416 9.05 2.72 -3.36
CA ALA A 416 8.90 4.04 -3.99
C ALA A 416 10.22 4.76 -4.26
N GLU A 417 10.10 6.01 -4.67
CA GLU A 417 11.21 6.88 -5.05
C GLU A 417 12.07 7.32 -3.86
N ARG A 418 13.27 7.82 -4.17
CA ARG A 418 14.13 8.57 -3.24
C ARG A 418 14.10 10.06 -3.59
N GLY A 419 14.25 10.90 -2.59
CA GLY A 419 14.40 12.34 -2.79
C GLY A 419 15.78 12.74 -3.31
N PRO A 420 15.94 13.98 -3.85
CA PRO A 420 17.18 14.43 -4.47
C PRO A 420 18.42 14.31 -3.58
N MET A 421 18.30 14.66 -2.30
CA MET A 421 19.43 14.55 -1.34
C MET A 421 19.90 13.10 -1.12
N ALA A 422 18.97 12.15 -1.11
CA ALA A 422 19.32 10.74 -0.97
C ALA A 422 19.95 10.20 -2.25
N ILE A 423 19.44 10.58 -3.43
CA ILE A 423 20.03 10.21 -4.73
C ILE A 423 21.46 10.75 -4.85
N GLU A 424 21.69 12.00 -4.44
CA GLU A 424 23.02 12.60 -4.41
C GLU A 424 23.96 11.82 -3.48
N ALA A 425 23.50 11.49 -2.27
CA ALA A 425 24.31 10.70 -1.33
C ALA A 425 24.63 9.29 -1.88
N ILE A 426 23.68 8.64 -2.57
CA ILE A 426 23.90 7.34 -3.21
C ILE A 426 24.99 7.47 -4.29
N ARG A 427 24.89 8.47 -5.16
CA ARG A 427 25.88 8.72 -6.19
C ARG A 427 27.28 9.00 -5.61
N ASP A 428 27.37 9.90 -4.62
CA ASP A 428 28.65 10.33 -4.04
C ASP A 428 29.38 9.18 -3.34
N ASN A 429 28.63 8.22 -2.79
CA ASN A 429 29.17 7.03 -2.14
C ASN A 429 29.20 5.78 -3.04
N GLN A 430 28.80 5.90 -4.32
CA GLN A 430 28.70 4.79 -5.27
C GLN A 430 27.91 3.60 -4.72
N ALA A 431 26.91 3.89 -3.90
CA ALA A 431 25.99 2.92 -3.33
C ALA A 431 24.79 2.65 -4.27
N THR A 432 23.80 1.91 -3.83
CA THR A 432 22.59 1.65 -4.61
C THR A 432 21.34 1.67 -3.72
N TYR A 433 20.21 1.95 -4.35
CA TYR A 433 18.90 1.75 -3.76
C TYR A 433 18.08 0.77 -4.59
N LEU A 434 17.63 -0.28 -3.94
CA LEU A 434 16.81 -1.33 -4.52
C LEU A 434 15.37 -1.17 -4.06
N MET A 435 14.43 -1.46 -4.93
CA MET A 435 13.00 -1.40 -4.61
C MET A 435 12.43 -2.81 -4.52
N ALA A 436 11.80 -3.14 -3.39
CA ALA A 436 10.89 -4.27 -3.28
C ALA A 436 9.45 -3.81 -3.56
N VAL A 437 8.61 -4.71 -4.07
CA VAL A 437 7.25 -4.38 -4.50
C VAL A 437 6.32 -4.14 -3.30
N GLY A 438 5.67 -2.98 -3.26
CA GLY A 438 4.61 -2.71 -2.31
C GLY A 438 3.34 -3.50 -2.67
N GLY A 439 2.75 -4.17 -1.67
CA GLY A 439 1.61 -5.08 -1.91
C GLY A 439 1.98 -6.53 -2.17
N ALA A 440 3.26 -6.92 -1.95
CA ALA A 440 3.76 -8.28 -2.09
C ALA A 440 4.44 -8.78 -0.79
N ALA A 441 3.87 -8.46 0.37
CA ALA A 441 4.51 -8.64 1.67
C ALA A 441 4.71 -10.10 2.07
N TYR A 442 3.75 -10.97 1.77
CA TYR A 442 3.83 -12.38 2.12
C TYR A 442 4.80 -13.14 1.20
N LEU A 443 4.84 -12.76 -0.09
CA LEU A 443 5.84 -13.27 -1.02
C LEU A 443 7.27 -12.97 -0.54
N VAL A 444 7.54 -11.75 -0.07
CA VAL A 444 8.84 -11.40 0.49
C VAL A 444 9.13 -12.18 1.77
N ALA A 445 8.13 -12.37 2.65
CA ALA A 445 8.31 -13.17 3.87
C ALA A 445 8.75 -14.60 3.57
N GLN A 446 8.23 -15.22 2.51
CA GLN A 446 8.64 -16.57 2.10
C GLN A 446 10.09 -16.66 1.59
N ALA A 447 10.67 -15.56 1.14
CA ALA A 447 12.08 -15.48 0.78
C ALA A 447 13.00 -15.39 2.02
N ILE A 448 12.48 -15.06 3.19
CA ILE A 448 13.23 -14.94 4.44
C ILE A 448 13.30 -16.32 5.12
N LYS A 449 14.49 -16.92 5.16
CA LYS A 449 14.69 -18.27 5.68
C LYS A 449 15.11 -18.30 7.14
N LYS A 450 15.78 -17.24 7.62
CA LYS A 450 16.15 -17.07 9.02
C LYS A 450 16.03 -15.60 9.43
N SER A 451 15.79 -15.39 10.71
CA SER A 451 15.71 -14.05 11.32
C SER A 451 16.32 -14.10 12.71
N ARG A 452 17.17 -13.12 13.03
CA ARG A 452 17.68 -12.91 14.38
C ARG A 452 17.83 -11.44 14.69
N VAL A 453 17.60 -11.04 15.92
CA VAL A 453 17.90 -9.68 16.38
C VAL A 453 19.42 -9.54 16.53
N VAL A 454 19.97 -8.45 15.99
CA VAL A 454 21.41 -8.12 16.08
C VAL A 454 21.68 -6.77 16.75
N GLY A 455 20.63 -5.97 17.00
CA GLY A 455 20.75 -4.71 17.70
C GLY A 455 19.40 -4.10 18.06
N PHE A 456 19.38 -3.28 19.10
CA PHE A 456 18.20 -2.52 19.55
C PHE A 456 16.95 -3.35 19.83
N GLU A 457 17.11 -4.48 20.51
CA GLU A 457 16.01 -5.43 20.83
C GLU A 457 14.79 -4.74 21.48
N ASP A 458 15.04 -3.69 22.28
CA ASP A 458 14.00 -2.90 22.92
C ASP A 458 13.08 -2.15 21.95
N LEU A 459 13.46 -1.99 20.68
CA LEU A 459 12.63 -1.39 19.65
C LEU A 459 11.60 -2.37 19.03
N GLY A 460 11.58 -3.64 19.43
CA GLY A 460 10.65 -4.64 18.93
C GLY A 460 10.75 -4.81 17.41
N MET A 461 9.66 -4.62 16.67
CA MET A 461 9.65 -4.74 15.20
C MET A 461 10.56 -3.73 14.48
N GLU A 462 11.01 -2.67 15.15
CA GLU A 462 11.96 -1.68 14.64
C GLU A 462 13.39 -1.94 15.09
N ALA A 463 13.67 -3.05 15.80
CA ALA A 463 15.01 -3.51 16.08
C ALA A 463 15.79 -3.77 14.79
N ILE A 464 17.11 -3.84 14.88
CA ILE A 464 17.94 -4.30 13.79
C ILE A 464 17.91 -5.84 13.79
N TYR A 465 17.30 -6.41 12.75
CA TYR A 465 17.33 -7.85 12.48
C TYR A 465 18.38 -8.13 11.41
N GLU A 466 18.90 -9.33 11.42
CA GLU A 466 19.61 -9.93 10.29
C GLU A 466 18.74 -11.05 9.73
N PHE A 467 18.28 -10.87 8.50
CA PHE A 467 17.56 -11.88 7.74
C PHE A 467 18.54 -12.65 6.86
N GLU A 468 18.33 -13.95 6.74
CA GLU A 468 18.95 -14.77 5.68
C GLU A 468 17.88 -14.97 4.59
N VAL A 469 18.13 -14.41 3.40
CA VAL A 469 17.16 -14.42 2.30
C VAL A 469 17.61 -15.33 1.18
N GLU A 470 16.63 -15.89 0.45
CA GLU A 470 16.83 -16.74 -0.72
C GLU A 470 15.90 -16.26 -1.85
N ASP A 471 16.51 -15.88 -2.97
CA ASP A 471 15.84 -15.36 -4.17
C ASP A 471 14.81 -14.26 -3.88
N MET A 472 15.12 -13.35 -2.93
CA MET A 472 14.27 -12.20 -2.62
C MET A 472 14.24 -11.22 -3.81
N PRO A 473 13.08 -10.99 -4.45
CA PRO A 473 13.01 -10.16 -5.64
C PRO A 473 13.08 -8.67 -5.31
N VAL A 474 13.92 -7.96 -6.06
CA VAL A 474 14.02 -6.50 -6.02
C VAL A 474 14.33 -5.93 -7.40
N THR A 475 14.08 -4.64 -7.58
CA THR A 475 14.41 -3.88 -8.78
C THR A 475 15.44 -2.80 -8.42
N VAL A 476 16.45 -2.59 -9.25
CA VAL A 476 17.39 -1.47 -9.09
C VAL A 476 16.64 -0.17 -9.33
N ALA A 477 16.45 0.61 -8.28
CA ALA A 477 15.68 1.85 -8.34
C ALA A 477 16.56 3.09 -8.48
N VAL A 478 17.71 3.12 -7.80
CA VAL A 478 18.75 4.12 -8.00
C VAL A 478 20.09 3.39 -8.11
N ASP A 479 20.79 3.58 -9.20
CA ASP A 479 22.10 3.00 -9.41
C ASP A 479 23.23 3.79 -8.76
N SER A 480 24.46 3.32 -8.89
CA SER A 480 25.64 3.94 -8.30
C SER A 480 26.04 5.28 -8.94
N GLN A 481 25.42 5.65 -10.05
CA GLN A 481 25.62 6.94 -10.73
C GLN A 481 24.55 7.96 -10.33
N GLY A 482 23.55 7.55 -9.54
CA GLY A 482 22.42 8.38 -9.15
C GLY A 482 21.31 8.44 -10.20
N GLU A 483 21.29 7.52 -11.16
CA GLU A 483 20.18 7.41 -12.10
C GLU A 483 19.02 6.69 -11.46
N SER A 484 17.81 7.30 -11.52
CA SER A 484 16.60 6.78 -10.89
C SER A 484 15.59 6.26 -11.89
N VAL A 485 15.16 5.01 -11.74
CA VAL A 485 14.10 4.42 -12.55
C VAL A 485 12.76 5.14 -12.37
N HIS A 486 12.50 5.72 -11.18
CA HIS A 486 11.29 6.50 -10.92
C HIS A 486 11.26 7.85 -11.65
N GLN A 487 12.38 8.29 -12.22
CA GLN A 487 12.47 9.47 -13.09
C GLN A 487 12.51 9.04 -14.56
N SER A 488 13.43 8.16 -14.93
CA SER A 488 13.64 7.74 -16.32
C SER A 488 12.52 6.86 -16.87
N GLY A 489 11.96 5.95 -16.03
CA GLY A 489 10.90 5.04 -16.42
C GLY A 489 9.61 5.77 -16.86
N PRO A 490 9.00 6.59 -15.99
CA PRO A 490 7.81 7.37 -16.36
C PRO A 490 8.03 8.29 -17.56
N ALA A 491 9.17 8.97 -17.65
CA ALA A 491 9.50 9.85 -18.79
C ALA A 491 9.51 9.06 -20.10
N LYS A 492 10.22 7.94 -20.14
CA LYS A 492 10.31 7.06 -21.31
C LYS A 492 8.93 6.53 -21.73
N TRP A 493 8.15 6.03 -20.78
CA TRP A 493 6.84 5.42 -21.09
C TRP A 493 5.80 6.45 -21.47
N LYS A 494 5.85 7.66 -20.94
CA LYS A 494 5.02 8.77 -21.40
C LYS A 494 5.24 9.07 -22.89
N GLU A 495 6.50 9.08 -23.35
CA GLU A 495 6.84 9.27 -24.76
C GLU A 495 6.35 8.11 -25.62
N ILE A 496 6.56 6.86 -25.19
CA ILE A 496 6.09 5.66 -25.91
C ILE A 496 4.56 5.70 -26.09
N ILE A 497 3.82 6.02 -25.02
CA ILE A 497 2.36 6.09 -25.06
C ILE A 497 1.91 7.22 -26.01
N ALA A 498 2.54 8.39 -25.93
CA ALA A 498 2.21 9.53 -26.79
C ALA A 498 2.44 9.25 -28.29
N GLN A 499 3.39 8.37 -28.63
CA GLN A 499 3.65 7.97 -30.03
C GLN A 499 2.61 6.97 -30.56
N ARG A 500 1.78 6.36 -29.70
CA ARG A 500 0.74 5.38 -30.07
C ARG A 500 -0.64 6.00 -30.17
N ALA A 501 -0.83 7.19 -29.58
CA ALA A 501 -2.10 7.94 -29.61
C ALA A 501 -2.22 8.78 -30.90
#